data_87047f18cc906e571f0ba95baf760a6b
#
_entry.id   87047f18cc906e571f0ba95baf760a6b
#
_cell.length_a   1.000
_cell.length_b   1.000
_cell.length_c   1.000
_cell.angle_alpha   90.00
_cell.angle_beta   90.00
_cell.angle_gamma   90.00
#
_symmetry.space_group_name_H-M   'P 1'
#
loop_
_entity.id
_entity.type
_entity.pdbx_description
1 polymer ?
#
loop_
_entity_poly.entity_id
_entity_poly.type
_entity_poly.pdbx_seq_one_letter_code
_entity_poly.pdbx_strand_id
1 'polypeptide(L)'
;MLSKFDLEAFGYYDPEWEKERQHDMTPMDMVKEYSHLTKQEPDPMLYSTLIDEEYEEWSFEEELQSSEVSKHYSKKYSPEDELKELSDLAYVIFGYANARGWDLMEALRRVHQNNLGRCYQPEGTIKRREDGKIIRNPDYPKVNLGDLV
;
A
#
# COMPACT_ATOMS: atom_id res chain seq x y z
N MET A 1 7.42 13.65 -26.26
CA MET A 1 6.56 14.33 -25.29
C MET A 1 7.45 14.82 -24.14
N LEU A 2 7.41 16.09 -23.81
CA LEU A 2 8.18 16.63 -22.71
C LEU A 2 7.68 16.02 -21.40
N SER A 3 8.60 15.63 -20.52
CA SER A 3 8.22 15.17 -19.18
C SER A 3 7.70 16.32 -18.33
N LYS A 4 7.00 16.03 -17.23
CA LYS A 4 6.60 17.05 -16.24
C LYS A 4 7.77 17.93 -15.82
N PHE A 5 8.95 17.32 -15.63
CA PHE A 5 10.17 18.01 -15.24
C PHE A 5 10.65 18.99 -16.30
N ASP A 6 10.49 18.62 -17.57
CA ASP A 6 10.81 19.53 -18.67
C ASP A 6 9.83 20.72 -18.68
N LEU A 7 8.55 20.48 -18.41
CA LEU A 7 7.52 21.52 -18.36
C LEU A 7 7.69 22.46 -17.15
N GLU A 8 8.03 21.94 -15.97
CA GLU A 8 8.34 22.76 -14.79
C GLU A 8 9.60 23.61 -14.99
N ALA A 9 10.62 23.05 -15.64
CA ALA A 9 11.83 23.79 -16.01
C ALA A 9 11.54 24.97 -16.94
N PHE A 10 10.44 24.90 -17.72
CA PHE A 10 9.96 25.97 -18.60
C PHE A 10 8.87 26.85 -17.95
N GLY A 11 8.55 26.64 -16.65
CA GLY A 11 7.54 27.43 -15.94
C GLY A 11 6.09 27.09 -16.29
N TYR A 12 5.85 25.94 -16.89
CA TYR A 12 4.51 25.45 -17.24
C TYR A 12 4.03 24.42 -16.20
N TYR A 13 3.13 24.83 -15.32
CA TYR A 13 2.41 23.93 -14.41
C TYR A 13 0.92 24.01 -14.70
N ASP A 14 0.33 22.87 -15.08
CA ASP A 14 -1.12 22.73 -15.26
C ASP A 14 -1.69 21.79 -14.17
N PRO A 15 -2.43 22.32 -13.19
CA PRO A 15 -3.01 21.52 -12.11
C PRO A 15 -4.00 20.44 -12.58
N GLU A 16 -4.74 20.69 -13.68
CA GLU A 16 -5.71 19.72 -14.19
C GLU A 16 -5.00 18.55 -14.89
N TRP A 17 -3.99 18.84 -15.71
CA TRP A 17 -3.16 17.80 -16.30
C TRP A 17 -2.45 16.94 -15.23
N GLU A 18 -2.00 17.56 -14.14
CA GLU A 18 -1.38 16.87 -13.02
C GLU A 18 -2.35 15.89 -12.34
N LYS A 19 -3.61 16.30 -12.12
CA LYS A 19 -4.65 15.44 -11.56
C LYS A 19 -4.96 14.25 -12.45
N GLU A 20 -5.11 14.47 -13.76
CA GLU A 20 -5.35 13.39 -14.73
C GLU A 20 -4.19 12.38 -14.74
N ARG A 21 -2.96 12.88 -14.76
CA ARG A 21 -1.77 12.05 -14.74
C ARG A 21 -1.66 11.22 -13.46
N GLN A 22 -1.91 11.81 -12.30
CA GLN A 22 -1.83 11.11 -11.01
C GLN A 22 -2.90 10.04 -10.88
N HIS A 23 -4.06 10.21 -11.46
CA HIS A 23 -5.14 9.22 -11.43
C HIS A 23 -4.73 7.89 -12.09
N ASP A 24 -3.91 7.93 -13.13
CA ASP A 24 -3.46 6.74 -13.86
C ASP A 24 -2.16 6.13 -13.30
N MET A 25 -1.53 6.76 -12.32
CA MET A 25 -0.30 6.24 -11.70
C MET A 25 -0.58 5.07 -10.78
N THR A 26 0.23 4.04 -10.90
CA THR A 26 0.26 2.98 -9.89
C THR A 26 0.96 3.45 -8.61
N PRO A 27 0.71 2.85 -7.44
CA PRO A 27 1.45 3.16 -6.23
C PRO A 27 2.98 3.03 -6.39
N MET A 28 3.45 2.10 -7.20
CA MET A 28 4.89 1.98 -7.51
C MET A 28 5.39 3.19 -8.31
N ASP A 29 4.60 3.72 -9.24
CA ASP A 29 4.97 4.91 -9.99
C ASP A 29 5.03 6.14 -9.09
N MET A 30 4.09 6.26 -8.13
CA MET A 30 4.07 7.36 -7.15
C MET A 30 5.34 7.39 -6.30
N VAL A 31 5.77 6.26 -5.74
CA VAL A 31 6.98 6.22 -4.91
C VAL A 31 8.26 6.43 -5.72
N LYS A 32 8.31 5.97 -6.96
CA LYS A 32 9.43 6.25 -7.88
C LYS A 32 9.52 7.73 -8.22
N GLU A 33 8.40 8.36 -8.51
CA GLU A 33 8.34 9.80 -8.75
C GLU A 33 8.84 10.59 -7.55
N TYR A 34 8.35 10.25 -6.35
CA TYR A 34 8.79 10.89 -5.10
C TYR A 34 10.30 10.77 -4.89
N SER A 35 10.85 9.56 -5.02
CA SER A 35 12.29 9.33 -4.89
C SER A 35 13.09 10.14 -5.90
N HIS A 36 12.60 10.24 -7.13
CA HIS A 36 13.26 11.02 -8.19
C HIS A 36 13.22 12.53 -7.89
N LEU A 37 12.06 13.06 -7.49
CA LEU A 37 11.89 14.48 -7.19
C LEU A 37 12.69 14.92 -5.97
N THR A 38 12.68 14.13 -4.92
CA THR A 38 13.41 14.44 -3.68
C THR A 38 14.89 14.12 -3.74
N LYS A 39 15.34 13.45 -4.81
CA LYS A 39 16.71 12.93 -4.95
C LYS A 39 17.11 12.03 -3.80
N GLN A 40 16.13 11.40 -3.18
CA GLN A 40 16.34 10.46 -2.09
C GLN A 40 16.77 9.11 -2.67
N GLU A 41 17.95 8.65 -2.28
CA GLU A 41 18.40 7.29 -2.64
C GLU A 41 17.49 6.26 -1.96
N PRO A 42 17.02 5.26 -2.72
CA PRO A 42 16.20 4.19 -2.15
C PRO A 42 16.97 3.40 -1.10
N ASP A 43 16.58 3.52 0.16
CA ASP A 43 17.19 2.83 1.30
C ASP A 43 16.17 1.91 1.98
N PRO A 44 16.33 0.57 1.87
CA PRO A 44 15.44 -0.37 2.52
C PRO A 44 15.38 -0.23 4.04
N MET A 45 16.47 0.13 4.71
CA MET A 45 16.47 0.32 6.17
C MET A 45 15.63 1.52 6.58
N LEU A 46 15.75 2.64 5.85
CA LEU A 46 14.92 3.82 6.08
C LEU A 46 13.44 3.46 5.93
N TYR A 47 13.06 2.81 4.83
CA TYR A 47 11.66 2.44 4.61
C TYR A 47 11.13 1.41 5.62
N SER A 48 11.97 0.51 6.12
CA SER A 48 11.60 -0.38 7.21
C SER A 48 11.21 0.39 8.48
N THR A 49 12.00 1.41 8.84
CA THR A 49 11.69 2.30 9.97
C THR A 49 10.40 3.10 9.73
N LEU A 50 10.23 3.64 8.52
CA LEU A 50 9.01 4.38 8.17
C LEU A 50 7.75 3.50 8.22
N ILE A 51 7.84 2.22 7.83
CA ILE A 51 6.72 1.28 7.98
C ILE A 51 6.30 1.13 9.44
N ASP A 52 7.27 1.02 10.35
CA ASP A 52 6.98 0.93 11.78
C ASP A 52 6.31 2.22 12.29
N GLU A 53 6.81 3.39 11.90
CA GLU A 53 6.27 4.70 12.26
C GLU A 53 4.82 4.87 11.75
N GLU A 54 4.59 4.66 10.47
CA GLU A 54 3.25 4.81 9.86
C GLU A 54 2.25 3.75 10.36
N TYR A 55 2.73 2.56 10.71
CA TYR A 55 1.89 1.54 11.35
C TYR A 55 1.44 2.00 12.75
N GLU A 56 2.33 2.58 13.55
CA GLU A 56 1.98 3.11 14.88
C GLU A 56 1.00 4.28 14.77
N GLU A 57 1.18 5.18 13.80
CA GLU A 57 0.28 6.30 13.55
C GLU A 57 -1.11 5.83 13.12
N TRP A 58 -1.20 4.91 12.17
CA TRP A 58 -2.48 4.30 11.79
C TRP A 58 -3.14 3.56 12.95
N SER A 59 -2.39 2.75 13.69
CA SER A 59 -2.91 1.98 14.83
C SER A 59 -3.48 2.89 15.90
N PHE A 60 -2.83 4.04 16.17
CA PHE A 60 -3.32 5.03 17.10
C PHE A 60 -4.66 5.63 16.64
N GLU A 61 -4.79 6.02 15.37
CA GLU A 61 -6.05 6.54 14.84
C GLU A 61 -7.18 5.49 14.92
N GLU A 62 -6.88 4.21 14.65
CA GLU A 62 -7.84 3.12 14.79
C GLU A 62 -8.28 2.92 16.24
N GLU A 63 -7.36 2.97 17.20
CA GLU A 63 -7.66 2.83 18.61
C GLU A 63 -8.57 3.95 19.17
N LEU A 64 -8.56 5.14 18.56
CA LEU A 64 -9.44 6.26 18.93
C LEU A 64 -10.93 5.98 18.72
N GLN A 65 -11.30 4.91 18.01
CA GLN A 65 -12.69 4.43 17.94
C GLN A 65 -13.20 4.03 19.34
N SER A 66 -12.30 3.62 20.24
CA SER A 66 -12.64 3.41 21.66
C SER A 66 -12.89 4.75 22.36
N SER A 67 -14.06 4.87 23.00
CA SER A 67 -14.39 6.08 23.76
C SER A 67 -13.44 6.34 24.96
N GLU A 68 -12.83 5.29 25.51
CA GLU A 68 -11.87 5.39 26.62
C GLU A 68 -10.54 5.96 26.11
N VAL A 69 -10.03 5.46 24.99
CA VAL A 69 -8.80 5.94 24.36
C VAL A 69 -8.98 7.40 23.91
N SER A 70 -10.07 7.70 23.22
CA SER A 70 -10.40 9.04 22.76
C SER A 70 -10.47 10.06 23.90
N LYS A 71 -11.06 9.70 25.04
CA LYS A 71 -11.09 10.54 26.26
C LYS A 71 -9.70 10.72 26.86
N HIS A 72 -8.93 9.64 26.94
CA HIS A 72 -7.59 9.65 27.52
C HIS A 72 -6.67 10.63 26.79
N TYR A 73 -6.68 10.58 25.45
CA TYR A 73 -5.85 11.45 24.62
C TYR A 73 -6.50 12.80 24.28
N SER A 74 -7.74 13.06 24.72
CA SER A 74 -8.52 14.25 24.37
C SER A 74 -8.61 14.50 22.85
N LYS A 75 -8.59 13.41 22.06
CA LYS A 75 -8.68 13.41 20.61
C LYS A 75 -9.88 12.57 20.17
N LYS A 76 -10.74 13.15 19.33
CA LYS A 76 -11.87 12.42 18.74
C LYS A 76 -11.39 11.59 17.55
N TYR A 77 -11.98 10.42 17.41
CA TYR A 77 -11.82 9.60 16.21
C TYR A 77 -12.28 10.35 14.96
N SER A 78 -11.48 10.26 13.91
CA SER A 78 -11.78 10.79 12.57
C SER A 78 -11.46 9.74 11.52
N PRO A 79 -12.47 9.27 10.74
CA PRO A 79 -12.22 8.37 9.62
C PRO A 79 -11.30 8.96 8.55
N GLU A 80 -11.27 10.29 8.40
CA GLU A 80 -10.38 10.99 7.48
C GLU A 80 -8.92 10.86 7.94
N ASP A 81 -8.65 11.07 9.23
CA ASP A 81 -7.31 10.94 9.80
C ASP A 81 -6.84 9.49 9.70
N GLU A 82 -7.69 8.51 10.07
CA GLU A 82 -7.36 7.09 9.94
C GLU A 82 -7.06 6.70 8.49
N LEU A 83 -7.85 7.16 7.52
CA LEU A 83 -7.61 6.89 6.10
C LEU A 83 -6.31 7.53 5.61
N LYS A 84 -5.98 8.72 6.11
CA LYS A 84 -4.71 9.40 5.80
C LYS A 84 -3.53 8.55 6.27
N GLU A 85 -3.52 8.10 7.53
CA GLU A 85 -2.42 7.28 8.07
C GLU A 85 -2.34 5.90 7.41
N LEU A 86 -3.48 5.28 7.09
CA LEU A 86 -3.49 4.04 6.31
C LEU A 86 -2.90 4.23 4.90
N SER A 87 -3.12 5.39 4.30
CA SER A 87 -2.55 5.72 2.98
C SER A 87 -1.04 5.94 3.06
N ASP A 88 -0.55 6.59 4.10
CA ASP A 88 0.89 6.77 4.33
C ASP A 88 1.58 5.43 4.59
N LEU A 89 0.98 4.56 5.38
CA LEU A 89 1.48 3.19 5.58
C LEU A 89 1.57 2.42 4.25
N ALA A 90 0.54 2.46 3.42
CA ALA A 90 0.58 1.84 2.09
C ALA A 90 1.69 2.44 1.22
N TYR A 91 1.87 3.76 1.28
CA TYR A 91 2.89 4.49 0.52
C TYR A 91 4.30 4.03 0.87
N VAL A 92 4.64 3.94 2.15
CA VAL A 92 5.97 3.50 2.58
C VAL A 92 6.22 2.00 2.34
N ILE A 93 5.18 1.16 2.32
CA ILE A 93 5.29 -0.25 1.91
C ILE A 93 5.73 -0.35 0.44
N PHE A 94 5.13 0.43 -0.45
CA PHE A 94 5.57 0.49 -1.85
C PHE A 94 6.97 1.12 -1.98
N GLY A 95 7.30 2.10 -1.14
CA GLY A 95 8.65 2.67 -1.03
C GLY A 95 9.70 1.61 -0.68
N TYR A 96 9.40 0.74 0.29
CA TYR A 96 10.27 -0.37 0.66
C TYR A 96 10.51 -1.32 -0.52
N ALA A 97 9.43 -1.73 -1.20
CA ALA A 97 9.56 -2.61 -2.37
C ALA A 97 10.40 -1.98 -3.49
N ASN A 98 10.20 -0.67 -3.75
CA ASN A 98 11.01 0.08 -4.70
C ASN A 98 12.49 0.09 -4.30
N ALA A 99 12.79 0.32 -3.02
CA ALA A 99 14.16 0.31 -2.50
C ALA A 99 14.83 -1.07 -2.62
N ARG A 100 14.03 -2.14 -2.55
CA ARG A 100 14.51 -3.52 -2.76
C ARG A 100 14.60 -3.91 -4.24
N GLY A 101 14.07 -3.12 -5.15
CA GLY A 101 13.97 -3.47 -6.56
C GLY A 101 12.92 -4.55 -6.87
N TRP A 102 11.94 -4.74 -5.99
CA TRP A 102 10.89 -5.76 -6.13
C TRP A 102 9.67 -5.24 -6.87
N ASP A 103 9.07 -6.10 -7.70
CA ASP A 103 7.79 -5.81 -8.36
C ASP A 103 6.61 -6.17 -7.45
N LEU A 104 6.29 -5.27 -6.51
CA LEU A 104 5.19 -5.48 -5.56
C LEU A 104 3.82 -5.49 -6.25
N MET A 105 3.64 -4.75 -7.35
CA MET A 105 2.37 -4.75 -8.08
C MET A 105 2.06 -6.13 -8.68
N GLU A 106 3.04 -6.75 -9.34
CA GLU A 106 2.89 -8.10 -9.87
C GLU A 106 2.77 -9.14 -8.75
N ALA A 107 3.51 -8.97 -7.64
CA ALA A 107 3.39 -9.82 -6.47
C ALA A 107 1.97 -9.78 -5.90
N LEU A 108 1.38 -8.59 -5.72
CA LEU A 108 -0.01 -8.42 -5.26
C LEU A 108 -1.01 -9.09 -6.20
N ARG A 109 -0.83 -8.95 -7.51
CA ARG A 109 -1.70 -9.59 -8.49
C ARG A 109 -1.67 -11.11 -8.37
N ARG A 110 -0.48 -11.71 -8.24
CA ARG A 110 -0.31 -13.16 -8.07
C ARG A 110 -0.87 -13.64 -6.74
N VAL A 111 -0.63 -12.91 -5.65
CA VAL A 111 -1.19 -13.20 -4.32
C VAL A 111 -2.71 -13.13 -4.35
N HIS A 112 -3.29 -12.13 -5.01
CA HIS A 112 -4.73 -12.03 -5.19
C HIS A 112 -5.32 -13.23 -5.92
N GLN A 113 -4.75 -13.60 -7.07
CA GLN A 113 -5.19 -14.78 -7.83
C GLN A 113 -5.05 -16.08 -7.01
N ASN A 114 -3.95 -16.23 -6.29
CA ASN A 114 -3.74 -17.36 -5.41
C ASN A 114 -4.78 -17.40 -4.27
N ASN A 115 -5.09 -16.27 -3.66
CA ASN A 115 -6.11 -16.17 -2.63
C ASN A 115 -7.50 -16.57 -3.14
N LEU A 116 -7.87 -16.14 -4.34
CA LEU A 116 -9.12 -16.54 -4.98
C LEU A 116 -9.17 -18.07 -5.23
N GLY A 117 -8.11 -18.62 -5.81
CA GLY A 117 -8.04 -20.07 -6.06
C GLY A 117 -8.12 -20.91 -4.78
N ARG A 118 -7.44 -20.49 -3.71
CA ARG A 118 -7.43 -21.15 -2.41
C ARG A 118 -8.74 -21.09 -1.63
N CYS A 119 -9.67 -20.20 -2.01
CA CYS A 119 -10.99 -20.13 -1.38
C CYS A 119 -11.83 -21.37 -1.66
N TYR A 120 -11.60 -22.04 -2.78
CA TYR A 120 -12.38 -23.19 -3.19
C TYR A 120 -11.73 -24.49 -2.70
N GLN A 121 -12.54 -25.35 -2.05
CA GLN A 121 -12.17 -26.71 -1.71
C GLN A 121 -12.08 -27.56 -3.00
N PRO A 122 -11.43 -28.76 -2.95
CA PRO A 122 -11.30 -29.62 -4.15
C PRO A 122 -12.63 -29.92 -4.85
N GLU A 123 -13.72 -30.01 -4.08
CA GLU A 123 -15.09 -30.22 -4.59
C GLU A 123 -15.75 -28.96 -5.18
N GLY A 124 -15.06 -27.81 -5.17
CA GLY A 124 -15.57 -26.54 -5.73
C GLY A 124 -16.44 -25.71 -4.76
N THR A 125 -16.50 -26.08 -3.48
CA THR A 125 -17.27 -25.34 -2.45
C THR A 125 -16.40 -24.36 -1.68
N ILE A 126 -17.02 -23.33 -1.09
CA ILE A 126 -16.37 -22.41 -0.14
C ILE A 126 -16.82 -22.79 1.27
N LYS A 127 -15.88 -23.10 2.14
CA LYS A 127 -16.12 -23.38 3.56
C LYS A 127 -15.69 -22.24 4.45
N ARG A 128 -16.45 -22.00 5.52
CA ARG A 128 -16.17 -20.95 6.52
C ARG A 128 -16.05 -21.54 7.90
N ARG A 129 -15.24 -20.93 8.74
CA ARG A 129 -15.23 -21.14 10.18
C ARG A 129 -16.43 -20.44 10.82
N GLU A 130 -16.68 -20.73 12.10
CA GLU A 130 -17.75 -20.07 12.87
C GLU A 130 -17.58 -18.54 12.95
N ASP A 131 -16.34 -18.04 12.95
CA ASP A 131 -16.02 -16.61 12.92
C ASP A 131 -16.15 -15.96 11.52
N GLY A 132 -16.65 -16.70 10.53
CA GLY A 132 -16.84 -16.25 9.16
C GLY A 132 -15.61 -16.33 8.27
N LYS A 133 -14.44 -16.65 8.82
CA LYS A 133 -13.19 -16.73 8.04
C LYS A 133 -13.23 -17.91 7.07
N ILE A 134 -12.78 -17.66 5.83
CA ILE A 134 -12.67 -18.70 4.79
C ILE A 134 -11.64 -19.75 5.21
N ILE A 135 -12.05 -21.03 5.10
CA ILE A 135 -11.14 -22.17 5.25
C ILE A 135 -10.46 -22.38 3.90
N ARG A 136 -9.16 -22.12 3.86
CA ARG A 136 -8.38 -22.26 2.63
C ARG A 136 -8.14 -23.72 2.27
N ASN A 137 -8.15 -24.01 0.98
CA ASN A 137 -7.77 -25.33 0.45
C ASN A 137 -6.27 -25.58 0.71
N PRO A 138 -5.90 -26.57 1.54
CA PRO A 138 -4.49 -26.84 1.88
C PRO A 138 -3.69 -27.41 0.71
N ASP A 139 -4.37 -28.04 -0.27
CA ASP A 139 -3.75 -28.68 -1.42
C ASP A 139 -3.53 -27.73 -2.59
N TYR A 140 -4.03 -26.49 -2.50
CA TYR A 140 -3.83 -25.49 -3.55
C TYR A 140 -2.36 -25.03 -3.59
N PRO A 141 -1.74 -24.92 -4.77
CA PRO A 141 -0.34 -24.55 -4.89
C PRO A 141 0.00 -23.21 -4.20
N LYS A 142 1.18 -23.12 -3.62
CA LYS A 142 1.69 -21.86 -3.10
C LYS A 142 1.97 -20.88 -4.23
N VAL A 143 1.79 -19.59 -3.95
CA VAL A 143 2.19 -18.54 -4.89
C VAL A 143 3.71 -18.56 -5.10
N ASN A 144 4.14 -18.43 -6.35
CA ASN A 144 5.55 -18.26 -6.69
C ASN A 144 5.85 -16.79 -6.98
N LEU A 145 6.80 -16.22 -6.24
CA LEU A 145 7.26 -14.85 -6.36
C LEU A 145 8.78 -14.76 -6.60
N GLY A 146 9.46 -15.90 -6.78
CA GLY A 146 10.92 -15.96 -6.83
C GLY A 146 11.57 -15.19 -8.00
N ASP A 147 10.82 -14.95 -9.06
CA ASP A 147 11.26 -14.15 -10.22
C ASP A 147 11.06 -12.64 -10.03
N LEU A 148 10.46 -12.21 -8.91
CA LEU A 148 10.15 -10.80 -8.60
C LEU A 148 11.10 -10.16 -7.58
N VAL A 149 12.09 -10.93 -7.10
CA VAL A 149 13.02 -10.51 -6.04
C VAL A 149 14.46 -10.58 -6.48
#